data_a5d2f397a09bb4b819c7ae10c1ab8161
#
_entry.id   a5d2f397a09bb4b819c7ae10c1ab8161
#
_cell.length_a   1.000
_cell.length_b   1.000
_cell.length_c   1.000
_cell.angle_alpha   90.00
_cell.angle_beta   90.00
_cell.angle_gamma   90.00
#
_symmetry.space_group_name_H-M   'P 1'
#
loop_
_entity.id
_entity.type
_entity.pdbx_description
1 polymer ?
#
loop_
_entity_poly.entity_id
_entity_poly.type
_entity_poly.pdbx_seq_one_letter_code
_entity_poly.pdbx_strand_id
1 'polypeptide(L)'
;GGVTVNNDLAFTNEGISFGIGQINLNGEEALSFVRMRYDDPEGDVGRQKRQREVIGAIVTKLLKLDGFTQYKNILDAVSTNLQTDIEINASTIPSLLGYKDSLNTLESYQLDGEGEMVDGLSYQIPTSKHLLEMQNVLKRSLGLPEATELKTNVRVYEKVFGLSNPYTVIDAYTGEE
;
A
#
# COMPACT_ATOMS: atom_id res chain seq x y z
N GLY A 1 -13.06 2.54 -20.10
CA GLY A 1 -12.71 2.03 -18.95
C GLY A 1 -11.71 0.95 -18.71
N GLY A 2 -11.60 0.54 -17.50
CA GLY A 2 -10.79 -0.58 -17.04
C GLY A 2 -9.30 -0.28 -16.87
N VAL A 3 -8.60 -1.20 -16.22
CA VAL A 3 -7.15 -1.19 -16.03
C VAL A 3 -6.58 -2.55 -16.41
N THR A 4 -5.33 -2.60 -16.82
CA THR A 4 -4.64 -3.85 -17.15
C THR A 4 -3.65 -4.15 -16.04
N VAL A 5 -3.71 -5.38 -15.50
CA VAL A 5 -2.82 -5.92 -14.49
C VAL A 5 -2.19 -7.22 -14.96
N ASN A 6 -1.11 -7.65 -14.31
CA ASN A 6 -0.46 -8.93 -14.61
C ASN A 6 -0.70 -9.90 -13.46
N ASN A 7 -1.74 -10.73 -13.58
CA ASN A 7 -2.11 -11.68 -12.55
C ASN A 7 -1.20 -12.92 -12.54
N ASP A 8 -0.62 -13.24 -11.41
CA ASP A 8 0.28 -14.40 -11.21
C ASP A 8 -0.44 -15.63 -10.61
N LEU A 9 -1.69 -15.46 -10.16
CA LEU A 9 -2.49 -16.49 -9.52
C LEU A 9 -3.87 -16.62 -10.18
N ALA A 10 -4.22 -17.80 -10.68
CA ALA A 10 -5.59 -18.06 -11.14
C ALA A 10 -6.52 -18.29 -9.95
N PHE A 11 -7.66 -17.58 -9.91
CA PHE A 11 -8.65 -17.72 -8.86
C PHE A 11 -10.05 -17.29 -9.31
N THR A 12 -11.04 -17.61 -8.51
CA THR A 12 -12.43 -17.12 -8.69
C THR A 12 -12.85 -16.41 -7.41
N ASN A 13 -13.35 -15.19 -7.52
CA ASN A 13 -13.86 -14.42 -6.39
C ASN A 13 -15.17 -13.71 -6.79
N GLU A 14 -16.16 -13.71 -5.90
CA GLU A 14 -17.47 -13.09 -6.13
C GLU A 14 -18.11 -13.50 -7.47
N GLY A 15 -17.90 -14.77 -7.91
CA GLY A 15 -18.42 -15.32 -9.17
C GLY A 15 -17.65 -14.91 -10.42
N ILE A 16 -16.55 -14.16 -10.31
CA ILE A 16 -15.69 -13.71 -11.41
C ILE A 16 -14.40 -14.53 -11.39
N SER A 17 -14.01 -15.10 -12.54
CA SER A 17 -12.80 -15.90 -12.70
C SER A 17 -11.68 -15.08 -13.32
N PHE A 18 -10.50 -15.13 -12.70
CA PHE A 18 -9.30 -14.43 -13.13
C PHE A 18 -8.22 -15.44 -13.53
N GLY A 19 -7.80 -15.38 -14.79
CA GLY A 19 -6.71 -16.23 -15.32
C GLY A 19 -5.33 -15.63 -15.04
N ILE A 20 -4.29 -16.45 -15.21
CA ILE A 20 -2.88 -16.00 -15.13
C ILE A 20 -2.53 -15.19 -16.37
N GLY A 21 -1.67 -14.18 -16.21
CA GLY A 21 -1.14 -13.31 -17.25
C GLY A 21 -1.78 -11.93 -17.24
N GLN A 22 -1.66 -11.24 -18.38
CA GLN A 22 -2.27 -9.92 -18.52
C GLN A 22 -3.78 -10.02 -18.63
N ILE A 23 -4.49 -9.36 -17.73
CA ILE A 23 -5.94 -9.28 -17.71
C ILE A 23 -6.39 -7.82 -17.67
N ASN A 24 -7.49 -7.51 -18.36
CA ASN A 24 -8.11 -6.20 -18.31
C ASN A 24 -9.31 -6.26 -17.37
N LEU A 25 -9.34 -5.39 -16.39
CA LEU A 25 -10.34 -5.33 -15.33
C LEU A 25 -11.20 -4.07 -15.50
N ASN A 26 -12.51 -4.22 -15.59
CA ASN A 26 -13.43 -3.11 -15.37
C ASN A 26 -13.52 -2.77 -13.87
N GLY A 27 -14.40 -1.85 -13.46
CA GLY A 27 -14.49 -1.42 -12.07
C GLY A 27 -14.97 -2.52 -11.11
N GLU A 28 -15.94 -3.33 -11.51
CA GLU A 28 -16.47 -4.44 -10.73
C GLU A 28 -15.46 -5.58 -10.62
N GLU A 29 -14.84 -5.95 -11.75
CA GLU A 29 -13.78 -6.95 -11.78
C GLU A 29 -12.56 -6.51 -10.94
N ALA A 30 -12.16 -5.25 -11.02
CA ALA A 30 -11.06 -4.72 -10.21
C ALA A 30 -11.37 -4.80 -8.72
N LEU A 31 -12.60 -4.49 -8.32
CA LEU A 31 -13.03 -4.58 -6.92
C LEU A 31 -13.02 -6.03 -6.42
N SER A 32 -13.55 -6.97 -7.19
CA SER A 32 -13.50 -8.39 -6.90
C SER A 32 -12.06 -8.90 -6.83
N PHE A 33 -11.21 -8.51 -7.79
CA PHE A 33 -9.79 -8.88 -7.86
C PHE A 33 -9.02 -8.48 -6.60
N VAL A 34 -9.20 -7.24 -6.11
CA VAL A 34 -8.46 -6.74 -4.92
C VAL A 34 -9.03 -7.22 -3.58
N ARG A 35 -10.22 -7.82 -3.56
CA ARG A 35 -10.86 -8.35 -2.34
C ARG A 35 -10.49 -9.78 -2.03
N MET A 36 -10.09 -10.57 -3.05
CA MET A 36 -9.74 -11.96 -2.85
C MET A 36 -8.63 -12.13 -1.82
N ARG A 37 -8.79 -13.07 -0.90
CA ARG A 37 -7.85 -13.33 0.20
C ARG A 37 -7.69 -14.83 0.47
N TYR A 38 -8.79 -15.59 0.47
CA TYR A 38 -8.81 -16.94 1.04
C TYR A 38 -8.14 -17.99 0.16
N ASP A 39 -8.17 -17.81 -1.16
CA ASP A 39 -7.54 -18.73 -2.12
C ASP A 39 -6.08 -18.34 -2.42
N ASP A 40 -5.57 -17.28 -1.79
CA ASP A 40 -4.20 -16.86 -1.95
C ASP A 40 -3.29 -17.57 -0.95
N PRO A 41 -2.23 -18.27 -1.39
CA PRO A 41 -1.25 -18.87 -0.50
C PRO A 41 -0.57 -17.85 0.44
N GLU A 42 -0.44 -16.59 0.02
CA GLU A 42 0.09 -15.50 0.83
C GLU A 42 -1.00 -14.77 1.64
N GLY A 43 -2.26 -15.17 1.52
CA GLY A 43 -3.39 -14.63 2.29
C GLY A 43 -3.53 -13.12 2.16
N ASP A 44 -3.40 -12.40 3.29
CA ASP A 44 -3.56 -10.94 3.32
C ASP A 44 -2.43 -10.18 2.59
N VAL A 45 -1.24 -10.73 2.58
CA VAL A 45 -0.08 -10.17 1.87
C VAL A 45 -0.33 -10.16 0.35
N GLY A 46 -0.82 -11.26 -0.20
CA GLY A 46 -1.20 -11.36 -1.61
C GLY A 46 -2.33 -10.40 -1.97
N ARG A 47 -3.33 -10.24 -1.10
CA ARG A 47 -4.37 -9.23 -1.27
C ARG A 47 -3.78 -7.82 -1.36
N GLN A 48 -2.85 -7.46 -0.49
CA GLN A 48 -2.18 -6.15 -0.51
C GLN A 48 -1.34 -5.95 -1.79
N LYS A 49 -0.70 -7.01 -2.30
CA LYS A 49 0.02 -6.96 -3.59
C LYS A 49 -0.93 -6.60 -4.74
N ARG A 50 -2.07 -7.30 -4.85
CA ARG A 50 -3.09 -7.01 -5.87
C ARG A 50 -3.65 -5.60 -5.75
N GLN A 51 -3.88 -5.11 -4.54
CA GLN A 51 -4.31 -3.71 -4.32
C GLN A 51 -3.28 -2.71 -4.86
N ARG A 52 -2.00 -2.91 -4.55
CA ARG A 52 -0.93 -2.04 -5.07
C ARG A 52 -0.82 -2.10 -6.59
N GLU A 53 -0.97 -3.28 -7.17
CA GLU A 53 -0.92 -3.48 -8.62
C GLU A 53 -2.05 -2.72 -9.34
N VAL A 54 -3.28 -2.84 -8.86
CA VAL A 54 -4.43 -2.11 -9.41
C VAL A 54 -4.24 -0.61 -9.25
N ILE A 55 -3.76 -0.12 -8.09
CA ILE A 55 -3.46 1.30 -7.88
C ILE A 55 -2.38 1.77 -8.88
N GLY A 56 -1.29 1.02 -9.05
CA GLY A 56 -0.24 1.32 -10.01
C GLY A 56 -0.76 1.37 -11.45
N ALA A 57 -1.64 0.45 -11.83
CA ALA A 57 -2.28 0.43 -13.14
C ALA A 57 -3.21 1.65 -13.35
N ILE A 58 -3.95 2.07 -12.31
CA ILE A 58 -4.77 3.29 -12.34
C ILE A 58 -3.87 4.51 -12.54
N VAL A 59 -2.80 4.66 -11.74
CA VAL A 59 -1.84 5.76 -11.85
C VAL A 59 -1.22 5.81 -13.26
N THR A 60 -0.74 4.67 -13.77
CA THR A 60 -0.17 4.57 -15.12
C THR A 60 -1.18 5.00 -16.19
N LYS A 61 -2.44 4.66 -16.03
CA LYS A 61 -3.50 5.08 -16.95
C LYS A 61 -3.78 6.57 -16.85
N LEU A 62 -3.83 7.12 -15.64
CA LEU A 62 -3.99 8.56 -15.38
C LEU A 62 -2.91 9.38 -16.05
N LEU A 63 -1.64 8.93 -15.98
CA LEU A 63 -0.50 9.61 -16.59
C LEU A 63 -0.60 9.70 -18.13
N LYS A 64 -1.35 8.80 -18.76
CA LYS A 64 -1.56 8.77 -20.22
C LYS A 64 -2.75 9.62 -20.70
N LEU A 65 -3.48 10.23 -19.77
CA LEU A 65 -4.61 11.09 -20.15
C LEU A 65 -4.11 12.43 -20.68
N ASP A 66 -4.64 12.81 -21.82
CA ASP A 66 -4.38 14.10 -22.45
C ASP A 66 -5.66 14.95 -22.37
N GLY A 67 -5.67 15.91 -21.46
CA GLY A 67 -6.74 16.90 -21.39
C GLY A 67 -7.46 17.02 -20.05
N PHE A 68 -7.73 18.27 -19.70
CA PHE A 68 -8.35 18.70 -18.44
C PHE A 68 -9.70 18.02 -18.16
N THR A 69 -10.52 17.84 -19.20
CA THR A 69 -11.88 17.26 -19.03
C THR A 69 -11.85 15.82 -18.53
N GLN A 70 -10.84 15.03 -18.95
CA GLN A 70 -10.71 13.63 -18.53
C GLN A 70 -10.30 13.55 -17.07
N TYR A 71 -9.36 14.40 -16.62
CA TYR A 71 -8.97 14.51 -15.21
C TYR A 71 -10.16 14.94 -14.35
N LYS A 72 -10.94 15.93 -14.80
CA LYS A 72 -12.10 16.40 -14.07
C LYS A 72 -13.12 15.29 -13.83
N ASN A 73 -13.46 14.50 -14.85
CA ASN A 73 -14.42 13.39 -14.71
C ASN A 73 -13.96 12.34 -13.68
N ILE A 74 -12.67 12.06 -13.61
CA ILE A 74 -12.11 11.12 -12.63
C ILE A 74 -12.15 11.74 -11.24
N LEU A 75 -11.77 13.00 -11.10
CA LEU A 75 -11.81 13.71 -9.80
C LEU A 75 -13.25 13.83 -9.29
N ASP A 76 -14.21 14.10 -10.15
CA ASP A 76 -15.62 14.12 -9.77
C ASP A 76 -16.10 12.74 -9.29
N ALA A 77 -15.67 11.64 -9.94
CA ALA A 77 -16.01 10.27 -9.53
C ALA A 77 -15.33 9.86 -8.20
N VAL A 78 -14.14 10.35 -7.93
CA VAL A 78 -13.37 10.02 -6.71
C VAL A 78 -13.76 10.91 -5.53
N SER A 79 -14.18 12.16 -5.78
CA SER A 79 -14.45 13.17 -4.75
C SER A 79 -15.51 12.75 -3.72
N THR A 80 -16.44 11.88 -4.08
CA THR A 80 -17.45 11.35 -3.19
C THR A 80 -16.95 10.21 -2.27
N ASN A 81 -15.80 9.62 -2.59
CA ASN A 81 -15.24 8.46 -1.92
C ASN A 81 -13.85 8.71 -1.30
N LEU A 82 -13.28 9.89 -1.52
CA LEU A 82 -11.97 10.27 -1.01
C LEU A 82 -12.11 11.54 -0.16
N GLN A 83 -11.54 11.49 1.05
CA GLN A 83 -11.36 12.67 1.87
C GLN A 83 -9.88 13.10 1.79
N THR A 84 -9.64 14.36 1.48
CA THR A 84 -8.32 14.97 1.42
C THR A 84 -8.39 16.41 1.93
N ASP A 85 -7.32 16.88 2.53
CA ASP A 85 -7.11 18.29 2.90
C ASP A 85 -6.66 19.15 1.71
N ILE A 86 -6.36 18.52 0.57
CA ILE A 86 -6.06 19.22 -0.69
C ILE A 86 -7.37 19.60 -1.36
N GLU A 87 -7.60 20.89 -1.48
CA GLU A 87 -8.75 21.40 -2.22
C GLU A 87 -8.59 21.14 -3.72
N ILE A 88 -9.45 20.27 -4.28
CA ILE A 88 -9.40 19.89 -5.70
C ILE A 88 -10.22 20.89 -6.51
N ASN A 89 -9.55 21.86 -7.13
CA ASN A 89 -10.16 22.90 -7.92
C ASN A 89 -9.31 23.25 -9.16
N ALA A 90 -9.80 24.17 -10.00
CA ALA A 90 -9.13 24.56 -11.24
C ALA A 90 -7.73 25.16 -11.05
N SER A 91 -7.38 25.65 -9.85
CA SER A 91 -6.06 26.19 -9.54
C SER A 91 -5.09 25.15 -9.01
N THR A 92 -5.57 24.15 -8.26
CA THR A 92 -4.73 23.10 -7.69
C THR A 92 -4.41 21.96 -8.66
N ILE A 93 -5.32 21.66 -9.60
CA ILE A 93 -5.11 20.62 -10.62
C ILE A 93 -3.84 20.84 -11.44
N PRO A 94 -3.53 22.04 -11.97
CA PRO A 94 -2.28 22.28 -12.71
C PRO A 94 -1.03 22.05 -11.85
N SER A 95 -1.08 22.42 -10.56
CA SER A 95 0.01 22.14 -9.63
C SER A 95 0.23 20.65 -9.39
N LEU A 96 -0.86 19.87 -9.24
CA LEU A 96 -0.80 18.41 -9.12
C LEU A 96 -0.25 17.76 -10.39
N LEU A 97 -0.62 18.27 -11.55
CA LEU A 97 -0.08 17.81 -12.84
C LEU A 97 1.41 18.09 -13.00
N GLY A 98 1.96 19.10 -12.31
CA GLY A 98 3.40 19.36 -12.23
C GLY A 98 4.20 18.22 -11.60
N TYR A 99 3.57 17.36 -10.81
CA TYR A 99 4.18 16.16 -10.23
C TYR A 99 4.00 14.89 -11.09
N LYS A 100 3.43 15.01 -12.30
CA LYS A 100 3.17 13.87 -13.19
C LYS A 100 4.42 13.01 -13.41
N ASP A 101 5.56 13.64 -13.63
CA ASP A 101 6.81 12.91 -13.90
C ASP A 101 7.32 12.16 -12.66
N SER A 102 7.04 12.66 -11.47
CA SER A 102 7.40 12.00 -10.20
C SER A 102 6.61 10.70 -9.98
N LEU A 103 5.42 10.55 -10.57
CA LEU A 103 4.63 9.32 -10.49
C LEU A 103 5.23 8.18 -11.33
N ASN A 104 6.13 8.47 -12.26
CA ASN A 104 6.87 7.44 -13.02
C ASN A 104 7.90 6.70 -12.15
N THR A 105 8.26 7.25 -11.01
CA THR A 105 9.21 6.69 -10.04
C THR A 105 8.53 6.24 -8.75
N LEU A 106 7.28 5.76 -8.85
CA LEU A 106 6.54 5.24 -7.70
C LEU A 106 7.20 3.97 -7.18
N GLU A 107 7.80 4.04 -6.01
CA GLU A 107 8.34 2.89 -5.30
C GLU A 107 7.34 2.39 -4.26
N SER A 108 7.20 1.07 -4.17
CA SER A 108 6.29 0.43 -3.23
C SER A 108 7.06 -0.43 -2.25
N TYR A 109 6.85 -0.18 -0.98
CA TYR A 109 7.44 -0.95 0.11
C TYR A 109 6.33 -1.63 0.91
N GLN A 110 6.59 -2.84 1.37
CA GLN A 110 5.68 -3.58 2.23
C GLN A 110 6.33 -3.76 3.60
N LEU A 111 5.60 -3.38 4.64
CA LEU A 111 5.96 -3.74 6.01
C LEU A 111 5.41 -5.14 6.29
N ASP A 112 6.31 -6.12 6.31
CA ASP A 112 5.98 -7.50 6.65
C ASP A 112 6.11 -7.76 8.15
N GLY A 113 5.47 -8.83 8.61
CA GLY A 113 5.54 -9.29 10.00
C GLY A 113 5.44 -10.80 10.09
N GLU A 114 5.72 -11.34 11.25
CA GLU A 114 5.47 -12.74 11.57
C GLU A 114 3.96 -12.94 11.81
N GLY A 115 3.40 -13.95 11.15
CA GLY A 115 1.98 -14.28 11.27
C GLY A 115 1.72 -15.07 12.54
N GLU A 116 0.98 -14.51 13.49
CA GLU A 116 0.72 -15.12 14.79
C GLU A 116 -0.75 -15.04 15.19
N MET A 117 -1.18 -16.02 15.96
CA MET A 117 -2.49 -16.05 16.61
C MET A 117 -2.37 -15.60 18.06
N VAL A 118 -2.92 -14.45 18.40
CA VAL A 118 -2.95 -13.92 19.77
C VAL A 118 -4.42 -13.78 20.19
N ASP A 119 -4.82 -14.43 21.27
CA ASP A 119 -6.18 -14.43 21.78
C ASP A 119 -7.27 -14.78 20.75
N GLY A 120 -6.95 -15.71 19.84
CA GLY A 120 -7.86 -16.16 18.78
C GLY A 120 -7.97 -15.22 17.57
N LEU A 121 -7.19 -14.17 17.52
CA LEU A 121 -7.10 -13.22 16.40
C LEU A 121 -5.77 -13.38 15.67
N SER A 122 -5.81 -13.30 14.33
CA SER A 122 -4.62 -13.35 13.49
C SER A 122 -3.98 -11.97 13.39
N TYR A 123 -2.70 -11.89 13.69
CA TYR A 123 -1.87 -10.67 13.59
C TYR A 123 -0.68 -10.89 12.67
N GLN A 124 -0.23 -9.81 12.06
CA GLN A 124 1.08 -9.68 11.44
C GLN A 124 1.90 -8.75 12.34
N ILE A 125 2.90 -9.30 13.03
CA ILE A 125 3.67 -8.57 14.03
C ILE A 125 5.08 -8.33 13.46
N PRO A 126 5.47 -7.07 13.17
CA PRO A 126 6.77 -6.79 12.60
C PRO A 126 7.89 -7.06 13.60
N THR A 127 9.03 -7.58 13.12
CA THR A 127 10.26 -7.62 13.92
C THR A 127 10.83 -6.21 14.06
N SER A 128 11.55 -5.96 15.16
CA SER A 128 12.23 -4.67 15.38
C SER A 128 13.22 -4.35 14.27
N LYS A 129 13.92 -5.37 13.76
CA LYS A 129 14.84 -5.24 12.61
C LYS A 129 14.12 -4.71 11.39
N HIS A 130 13.04 -5.38 10.97
CA HIS A 130 12.31 -5.02 9.75
C HIS A 130 11.67 -3.63 9.86
N LEU A 131 11.12 -3.31 11.04
CA LEU A 131 10.54 -1.99 11.29
C LEU A 131 11.58 -0.87 11.21
N LEU A 132 12.80 -1.09 11.77
CA LEU A 132 13.90 -0.13 11.70
C LEU A 132 14.43 0.04 10.27
N GLU A 133 14.58 -1.06 9.53
CA GLU A 133 14.99 -1.03 8.11
C GLU A 133 13.99 -0.23 7.28
N MET A 134 12.70 -0.49 7.46
CA MET A 134 11.64 0.23 6.73
C MET A 134 11.60 1.72 7.09
N GLN A 135 11.74 2.05 8.38
CA GLN A 135 11.86 3.43 8.83
C GLN A 135 13.05 4.14 8.15
N ASN A 136 14.19 3.46 8.02
CA ASN A 136 15.38 4.03 7.41
C ASN A 136 15.24 4.18 5.89
N VAL A 137 14.54 3.27 5.22
CA VAL A 137 14.17 3.43 3.80
C VAL A 137 13.39 4.73 3.60
N LEU A 138 12.35 4.95 4.41
CA LEU A 138 11.53 6.18 4.34
C LEU A 138 12.32 7.44 4.71
N LYS A 139 13.19 7.36 5.71
CA LYS A 139 14.07 8.49 6.08
C LYS A 139 15.02 8.86 4.94
N ARG A 140 15.63 7.88 4.27
CA ARG A 140 16.49 8.14 3.11
C ARG A 140 15.74 8.83 1.97
N SER A 141 14.52 8.41 1.67
CA SER A 141 13.71 9.04 0.62
C SER A 141 13.37 10.51 0.93
N LEU A 142 13.35 10.87 2.22
CA LEU A 142 13.13 12.24 2.70
C LEU A 142 14.42 13.03 2.94
N GLY A 143 15.60 12.45 2.67
CA GLY A 143 16.89 13.10 2.96
C GLY A 143 17.19 13.24 4.45
N LEU A 144 16.53 12.44 5.32
CA LEU A 144 16.71 12.47 6.76
C LEU A 144 17.80 11.46 7.19
N PRO A 145 18.52 11.71 8.30
CA PRO A 145 19.51 10.79 8.82
C PRO A 145 18.86 9.47 9.27
N GLU A 146 19.58 8.36 9.07
CA GLU A 146 19.13 7.04 9.54
C GLU A 146 19.10 6.97 11.06
N ALA A 147 18.14 6.20 11.58
CA ALA A 147 18.04 5.89 12.99
C ALA A 147 18.76 4.58 13.32
N THR A 148 19.34 4.51 14.50
CA THR A 148 19.98 3.31 15.07
C THR A 148 19.09 2.64 16.13
N GLU A 149 18.01 3.29 16.52
CA GLU A 149 17.03 2.84 17.50
C GLU A 149 15.60 3.08 16.98
N LEU A 150 14.65 2.32 17.49
CA LEU A 150 13.23 2.50 17.22
C LEU A 150 12.58 3.32 18.31
N LYS A 151 11.96 4.44 17.93
CA LYS A 151 11.04 5.17 18.80
C LYS A 151 9.62 4.94 18.29
N THR A 152 8.91 4.02 18.91
CA THR A 152 7.60 3.56 18.39
C THR A 152 6.72 3.02 19.51
N ASN A 153 5.42 3.12 19.33
CA ASN A 153 4.40 2.42 20.13
C ASN A 153 3.86 1.15 19.44
N VAL A 154 4.40 0.80 18.28
CA VAL A 154 4.10 -0.47 17.61
C VAL A 154 4.71 -1.61 18.42
N ARG A 155 3.91 -2.63 18.73
CA ARG A 155 4.41 -3.84 19.38
C ARG A 155 5.24 -4.63 18.39
N VAL A 156 6.53 -4.81 18.68
CA VAL A 156 7.45 -5.62 17.88
C VAL A 156 7.44 -7.08 18.35
N TYR A 157 7.73 -8.00 17.44
CA TYR A 157 7.65 -9.43 17.66
C TYR A 157 8.46 -9.88 18.88
N GLU A 158 9.69 -9.40 19.01
CA GLU A 158 10.59 -9.75 20.11
C GLU A 158 10.01 -9.33 21.47
N LYS A 159 9.37 -8.16 21.56
CA LYS A 159 8.76 -7.65 22.80
C LYS A 159 7.49 -8.43 23.17
N VAL A 160 6.71 -8.86 22.19
CA VAL A 160 5.48 -9.65 22.40
C VAL A 160 5.81 -11.04 22.95
N PHE A 161 6.87 -11.68 22.45
CA PHE A 161 7.23 -13.06 22.79
C PHE A 161 8.42 -13.17 23.77
N GLY A 162 8.88 -12.05 24.33
CA GLY A 162 9.97 -12.04 25.31
C GLY A 162 11.31 -12.52 24.77
N LEU A 163 11.55 -12.30 23.48
CA LEU A 163 12.79 -12.69 22.81
C LEU A 163 13.86 -11.61 22.95
N SER A 164 15.13 -12.02 22.84
CA SER A 164 16.26 -11.08 22.79
C SER A 164 16.14 -10.17 21.57
N ASN A 165 16.27 -8.87 21.81
CA ASN A 165 16.20 -7.86 20.75
C ASN A 165 17.55 -7.14 20.63
N PRO A 166 18.24 -7.21 19.49
CA PRO A 166 19.50 -6.50 19.28
C PRO A 166 19.32 -4.98 19.08
N TYR A 167 18.09 -4.52 18.90
CA TYR A 167 17.77 -3.11 18.67
C TYR A 167 17.05 -2.51 19.87
N THR A 168 17.44 -1.30 20.26
CA THR A 168 16.72 -0.53 21.25
C THR A 168 15.36 -0.10 20.72
N VAL A 169 14.31 -0.42 21.45
CA VAL A 169 12.92 -0.03 21.14
C VAL A 169 12.40 0.82 22.28
N ILE A 170 12.25 2.11 21.98
CA ILE A 170 11.79 3.13 22.93
C ILE A 170 10.31 3.39 22.69
N ASP A 171 9.49 3.38 23.74
CA ASP A 171 8.08 3.76 23.65
C ASP A 171 7.96 5.23 23.23
N ALA A 172 7.16 5.49 22.18
CA ALA A 172 7.05 6.83 21.61
C ALA A 172 6.35 7.84 22.54
N TYR A 173 5.57 7.36 23.51
CA TYR A 173 4.83 8.21 24.44
C TYR A 173 5.55 8.39 25.77
N THR A 174 6.09 7.30 26.36
CA THR A 174 6.71 7.33 27.68
C THR A 174 8.21 7.60 27.63
N GLY A 175 8.87 7.27 26.52
CA GLY A 175 10.33 7.33 26.39
C GLY A 175 11.07 6.19 27.12
N GLU A 176 10.36 5.15 27.59
CA GLU A 176 10.91 3.96 28.25
C GLU A 176 11.29 2.89 27.22
N GLU A 177 12.34 2.06 27.54
CA GLU A 177 12.76 0.91 26.71
C GLU A 177 11.85 -0.32 26.90
#